data_6566ee6994a1c5919829b944d2f6508a
#
_entry.id   6566ee6994a1c5919829b944d2f6508a
#
_cell.length_a   1.000
_cell.length_b   1.000
_cell.length_c   1.000
_cell.angle_alpha   90.00
_cell.angle_beta   90.00
_cell.angle_gamma   90.00
#
_symmetry.space_group_name_H-M   'P 1'
#
loop_
_entity.id
_entity.type
_entity.pdbx_description
1 polymer ?
#
loop_
_entity_poly.entity_id
_entity_poly.type
_entity_poly.pdbx_seq_one_letter_code
_entity_poly.pdbx_strand_id
1 'polypeptide(L)'
;MDRIRDIGPDPQSFDIERATKDNTSYRSVAWSGRYLQVTLMSIPVGSDIGLEVHHETDQFLRLDAGSGRVQMGAAKDSLTFDTEVTDGWCVLVPAGTWHNITNIGQTPMQIYAIYAPAHHKPDKVHATAEAAEADRDDEPADWSVQPKQVPDEHG
;
A
#
# COMPACT_ATOMS: atom_id res chain seq x y z
N MET A 1 -8.35 15.14 12.52
CA MET A 1 -7.15 15.52 11.77
C MET A 1 -7.50 15.56 10.28
N ASP A 2 -7.14 16.64 9.61
CA ASP A 2 -7.36 16.72 8.17
C ASP A 2 -6.45 15.70 7.45
N ARG A 3 -6.95 15.25 6.30
CA ARG A 3 -6.17 14.34 5.44
C ARG A 3 -4.84 14.98 5.05
N ILE A 4 -3.76 14.17 5.08
CA ILE A 4 -2.47 14.59 4.53
C ILE A 4 -2.63 14.79 3.02
N ARG A 5 -2.29 15.98 2.53
CA ARG A 5 -2.31 16.27 1.11
C ARG A 5 -0.96 15.94 0.50
N ASP A 6 -0.98 15.30 -0.65
CA ASP A 6 0.23 14.99 -1.39
C ASP A 6 0.75 16.25 -2.08
N ILE A 7 1.84 16.78 -1.59
CA ILE A 7 2.54 17.94 -2.17
C ILE A 7 3.83 17.55 -2.88
N GLY A 8 4.03 16.25 -3.12
CA GLY A 8 5.20 15.78 -3.84
C GLY A 8 5.34 16.43 -5.22
N PRO A 9 6.54 16.64 -5.73
CA PRO A 9 7.82 16.22 -5.14
C PRO A 9 8.42 17.22 -4.13
N ASP A 10 7.66 18.21 -3.66
CA ASP A 10 8.14 19.18 -2.68
C ASP A 10 8.39 18.52 -1.32
N PRO A 11 9.37 19.02 -0.54
CA PRO A 11 9.63 18.45 0.78
C PRO A 11 8.41 18.54 1.71
N GLN A 12 8.22 17.49 2.52
CA GLN A 12 7.12 17.44 3.48
C GLN A 12 7.55 16.63 4.70
N SER A 13 6.98 16.95 5.86
CA SER A 13 7.07 16.12 7.06
C SER A 13 5.74 16.10 7.78
N PHE A 14 5.39 14.96 8.36
CA PHE A 14 4.16 14.80 9.14
C PHE A 14 4.31 13.61 10.09
N ASP A 15 3.48 13.57 11.13
CA ASP A 15 3.41 12.44 12.05
C ASP A 15 2.73 11.28 11.34
N ILE A 16 3.51 10.37 10.78
CA ILE A 16 2.99 9.28 9.95
C ILE A 16 2.22 8.25 10.78
N GLU A 17 2.61 7.99 12.03
CA GLU A 17 1.85 7.08 12.89
C GLU A 17 0.44 7.61 13.12
N ARG A 18 0.33 8.88 13.49
CA ARG A 18 -0.97 9.52 13.71
C ARG A 18 -1.80 9.56 12.44
N ALA A 19 -1.19 9.96 11.31
CA ALA A 19 -1.89 10.00 10.03
C ALA A 19 -2.42 8.62 9.62
N THR A 20 -1.62 7.58 9.84
CA THR A 20 -2.00 6.20 9.55
C THR A 20 -3.17 5.74 10.43
N LYS A 21 -3.09 6.02 11.74
CA LYS A 21 -4.16 5.65 12.68
C LYS A 21 -5.45 6.40 12.43
N ASP A 22 -5.38 7.64 11.97
CA ASP A 22 -6.56 8.48 11.69
C ASP A 22 -7.15 8.25 10.30
N ASN A 23 -6.45 7.55 9.42
CA ASN A 23 -6.93 7.31 8.06
C ASN A 23 -8.13 6.36 8.06
N THR A 24 -9.20 6.75 7.39
CA THR A 24 -10.41 5.96 7.25
C THR A 24 -10.65 5.47 5.82
N SER A 25 -9.84 5.90 4.87
CA SER A 25 -9.97 5.49 3.47
C SER A 25 -9.23 4.20 3.23
N TYR A 26 -9.73 3.37 2.30
CA TYR A 26 -9.01 2.17 1.87
C TYR A 26 -7.57 2.50 1.47
N ARG A 27 -7.36 3.54 0.65
CA ARG A 27 -6.03 4.05 0.30
C ARG A 27 -6.07 5.56 0.15
N SER A 28 -5.09 6.23 0.72
CA SER A 28 -4.87 7.66 0.56
C SER A 28 -3.40 7.89 0.25
N VAL A 29 -3.11 8.49 -0.92
CA VAL A 29 -1.74 8.78 -1.33
C VAL A 29 -1.28 10.04 -0.60
N ALA A 30 -0.22 9.92 0.20
CA ALA A 30 0.23 10.98 1.10
C ALA A 30 1.39 11.81 0.56
N TRP A 31 2.29 11.19 -0.23
CA TRP A 31 3.44 11.91 -0.83
C TRP A 31 4.00 11.13 -2.00
N SER A 32 4.26 11.84 -3.12
CA SER A 32 4.78 11.22 -4.34
C SER A 32 6.09 11.87 -4.74
N GLY A 33 7.18 11.15 -4.53
CA GLY A 33 8.52 11.59 -4.88
C GLY A 33 8.99 11.05 -6.23
N ARG A 34 10.27 11.31 -6.53
CA ARG A 34 10.90 10.80 -7.75
C ARG A 34 11.11 9.28 -7.68
N TYR A 35 11.53 8.75 -6.52
CA TYR A 35 11.94 7.36 -6.37
C TYR A 35 11.07 6.57 -5.40
N LEU A 36 10.22 7.21 -4.63
CA LEU A 36 9.31 6.52 -3.72
C LEU A 36 8.00 7.27 -3.57
N GLN A 37 7.00 6.55 -3.06
CA GLN A 37 5.68 7.11 -2.78
C GLN A 37 5.17 6.54 -1.46
N VAL A 38 4.51 7.39 -0.67
CA VAL A 38 3.93 7.02 0.62
C VAL A 38 2.42 6.98 0.50
N THR A 39 1.81 5.87 0.95
CA THR A 39 0.36 5.72 1.01
C THR A 39 -0.09 5.29 2.40
N LEU A 40 -1.33 5.61 2.73
CA LEU A 40 -1.98 5.19 3.97
C LEU A 40 -3.16 4.30 3.59
N MET A 41 -3.38 3.22 4.34
CA MET A 41 -4.48 2.28 4.09
C MET A 41 -5.20 1.93 5.37
N SER A 42 -6.51 1.75 5.27
CA SER A 42 -7.35 1.19 6.32
C SER A 42 -8.10 -0.01 5.74
N ILE A 43 -7.86 -1.19 6.31
CA ILE A 43 -8.43 -2.44 5.82
C ILE A 43 -9.46 -2.93 6.82
N PRO A 44 -10.75 -3.01 6.43
CA PRO A 44 -11.80 -3.46 7.34
C PRO A 44 -11.56 -4.88 7.86
N VAL A 45 -12.18 -5.19 9.02
CA VAL A 45 -12.17 -6.54 9.58
C VAL A 45 -12.68 -7.53 8.53
N GLY A 46 -11.97 -8.65 8.38
CA GLY A 46 -12.32 -9.71 7.43
C GLY A 46 -11.97 -9.42 5.98
N SER A 47 -11.37 -8.25 5.69
CA SER A 47 -10.96 -7.89 4.34
C SER A 47 -9.44 -8.02 4.19
N ASP A 48 -8.94 -7.75 2.99
CA ASP A 48 -7.52 -7.83 2.66
C ASP A 48 -7.09 -6.73 1.70
N ILE A 49 -5.79 -6.63 1.42
CA ILE A 49 -5.27 -5.66 0.45
C ILE A 49 -5.44 -6.14 -1.00
N GLY A 50 -5.82 -7.40 -1.21
CA GLY A 50 -5.90 -8.03 -2.53
C GLY A 50 -4.60 -8.71 -2.94
N LEU A 51 -4.70 -9.97 -3.37
CA LEU A 51 -3.52 -10.70 -3.87
C LEU A 51 -3.03 -10.07 -5.17
N GLU A 52 -1.77 -9.64 -5.18
CA GLU A 52 -1.20 -8.93 -6.34
C GLU A 52 0.32 -9.11 -6.43
N VAL A 53 0.87 -8.76 -7.58
CA VAL A 53 2.31 -8.67 -7.81
C VAL A 53 2.64 -7.37 -8.52
N HIS A 54 3.68 -6.69 -8.05
CA HIS A 54 4.27 -5.52 -8.71
C HIS A 54 5.63 -5.94 -9.25
N HIS A 55 5.77 -6.05 -10.57
CA HIS A 55 6.96 -6.61 -11.18
C HIS A 55 8.19 -5.72 -11.09
N GLU A 56 7.99 -4.40 -11.01
CA GLU A 56 9.07 -3.41 -11.07
C GLU A 56 9.10 -2.46 -9.87
N THR A 57 8.43 -2.85 -8.77
CA THR A 57 8.31 -2.01 -7.57
C THR A 57 8.57 -2.85 -6.32
N ASP A 58 9.53 -2.40 -5.50
CA ASP A 58 9.64 -2.88 -4.13
C ASP A 58 8.62 -2.17 -3.26
N GLN A 59 8.14 -2.84 -2.23
CA GLN A 59 7.16 -2.27 -1.32
C GLN A 59 7.51 -2.56 0.13
N PHE A 60 7.40 -1.51 0.95
CA PHE A 60 7.50 -1.60 2.41
C PHE A 60 6.11 -1.30 2.97
N LEU A 61 5.63 -2.14 3.89
CA LEU A 61 4.39 -1.87 4.61
C LEU A 61 4.66 -1.96 6.11
N ARG A 62 3.99 -1.14 6.89
CA ARG A 62 4.04 -1.21 8.36
C ARG A 62 2.64 -1.11 8.93
N LEU A 63 2.33 -1.99 9.89
CA LEU A 63 1.10 -1.91 10.66
C LEU A 63 1.28 -0.99 11.87
N ASP A 64 0.41 0.01 11.98
CA ASP A 64 0.34 0.89 13.13
C ASP A 64 -0.87 0.58 14.02
N ALA A 65 -1.76 -0.32 13.58
CA ALA A 65 -2.84 -0.90 14.38
C ALA A 65 -3.36 -2.16 13.70
N GLY A 66 -3.88 -3.08 14.50
CA GLY A 66 -4.50 -4.30 14.00
C GLY A 66 -3.56 -5.48 13.89
N SER A 67 -4.05 -6.55 13.30
CA SER A 67 -3.32 -7.80 13.09
C SER A 67 -3.60 -8.36 11.71
N GLY A 68 -2.58 -8.86 11.04
CA GLY A 68 -2.69 -9.36 9.68
C GLY A 68 -2.01 -10.71 9.49
N ARG A 69 -2.47 -11.44 8.49
CA ARG A 69 -1.80 -12.61 7.96
C ARG A 69 -1.14 -12.24 6.64
N VAL A 70 0.16 -12.40 6.57
CA VAL A 70 0.97 -12.09 5.38
C VAL A 70 1.27 -13.36 4.64
N GLN A 71 0.94 -13.40 3.36
CA GLN A 71 1.23 -14.53 2.47
C GLN A 71 1.95 -14.01 1.24
N MET A 72 3.13 -14.55 0.95
CA MET A 72 3.96 -14.12 -0.17
C MET A 72 4.63 -15.32 -0.84
N GLY A 73 4.91 -15.19 -2.14
CA GLY A 73 5.59 -16.22 -2.88
C GLY A 73 5.90 -15.85 -4.33
N ALA A 74 6.59 -16.74 -5.01
CA ALA A 74 7.03 -16.55 -6.39
C ALA A 74 5.89 -16.66 -7.40
N ALA A 75 4.77 -17.30 -7.02
CA ALA A 75 3.59 -17.49 -7.86
C ALA A 75 2.33 -17.39 -7.00
N LYS A 76 1.22 -17.02 -7.62
CA LYS A 76 -0.05 -16.83 -6.87
C LYS A 76 -0.59 -18.11 -6.23
N ASP A 77 -0.18 -19.27 -6.72
CA ASP A 77 -0.54 -20.59 -6.19
C ASP A 77 0.57 -21.20 -5.34
N SER A 78 1.61 -20.45 -5.04
CA SER A 78 2.77 -20.91 -4.26
C SER A 78 3.23 -19.83 -3.29
N LEU A 79 2.35 -19.52 -2.31
CA LEU A 79 2.60 -18.51 -1.29
C LEU A 79 3.25 -19.16 -0.07
N THR A 80 4.54 -19.47 -0.21
CA THR A 80 5.28 -20.24 0.80
C THR A 80 5.71 -19.43 2.03
N PHE A 81 5.78 -18.11 1.91
CA PHE A 81 5.97 -17.23 3.06
C PHE A 81 4.60 -16.95 3.69
N ASP A 82 4.40 -17.36 4.92
CA ASP A 82 3.12 -17.26 5.61
C ASP A 82 3.37 -16.96 7.08
N THR A 83 3.02 -15.76 7.53
CA THR A 83 3.25 -15.34 8.91
C THR A 83 2.17 -14.37 9.38
N GLU A 84 2.01 -14.26 10.69
CA GLU A 84 1.15 -13.26 11.31
C GLU A 84 1.98 -12.06 11.74
N VAL A 85 1.40 -10.87 11.59
CA VAL A 85 2.01 -9.59 11.96
C VAL A 85 1.03 -8.75 12.75
N THR A 86 1.55 -7.86 13.56
CA THR A 86 0.73 -6.97 14.38
C THR A 86 1.35 -5.58 14.45
N ASP A 87 0.78 -4.69 15.26
CA ASP A 87 1.25 -3.32 15.44
C ASP A 87 2.78 -3.25 15.63
N GLY A 88 3.43 -2.40 14.86
CA GLY A 88 4.88 -2.20 14.89
C GLY A 88 5.67 -3.12 13.95
N TRP A 89 5.02 -4.12 13.34
CA TRP A 89 5.68 -5.00 12.38
C TRP A 89 5.71 -4.41 10.99
N CYS A 90 6.77 -4.70 10.25
CA CYS A 90 6.85 -4.36 8.83
C CYS A 90 6.75 -5.61 7.95
N VAL A 91 6.37 -5.37 6.72
CA VAL A 91 6.35 -6.37 5.65
C VAL A 91 7.18 -5.81 4.49
N LEU A 92 8.14 -6.59 4.03
CA LEU A 92 9.04 -6.21 2.93
C LEU A 92 8.73 -7.08 1.73
N VAL A 93 8.26 -6.45 0.66
CA VAL A 93 7.82 -7.15 -0.55
C VAL A 93 8.76 -6.82 -1.69
N PRO A 94 9.64 -7.76 -2.09
CA PRO A 94 10.50 -7.55 -3.26
C PRO A 94 9.69 -7.45 -4.55
N ALA A 95 10.19 -6.67 -5.50
CA ALA A 95 9.62 -6.65 -6.85
C ALA A 95 9.48 -8.06 -7.41
N GLY A 96 8.36 -8.35 -8.06
CA GLY A 96 8.08 -9.67 -8.64
C GLY A 96 7.54 -10.70 -7.66
N THR A 97 7.24 -10.31 -6.42
CA THR A 97 6.71 -11.22 -5.39
C THR A 97 5.20 -11.05 -5.25
N TRP A 98 4.47 -12.14 -5.41
CA TRP A 98 3.03 -12.19 -5.12
C TRP A 98 2.82 -12.02 -3.62
N HIS A 99 1.89 -11.18 -3.23
CA HIS A 99 1.69 -10.86 -1.81
C HIS A 99 0.24 -10.48 -1.51
N ASN A 100 -0.15 -10.75 -0.29
CA ASN A 100 -1.43 -10.32 0.29
C ASN A 100 -1.29 -10.18 1.80
N ILE A 101 -2.06 -9.28 2.39
CA ILE A 101 -2.21 -9.16 3.84
C ILE A 101 -3.69 -9.17 4.14
N THR A 102 -4.13 -10.13 4.94
CA THR A 102 -5.52 -10.29 5.35
C THR A 102 -5.69 -9.80 6.78
N ASN A 103 -6.70 -8.98 7.04
CA ASN A 103 -7.04 -8.57 8.40
C ASN A 103 -7.65 -9.74 9.18
N ILE A 104 -6.93 -10.23 10.17
CA ILE A 104 -7.36 -11.34 11.03
C ILE A 104 -7.74 -10.86 12.44
N GLY A 105 -7.75 -9.56 12.67
CA GLY A 105 -8.07 -8.96 13.96
C GLY A 105 -9.55 -8.58 14.11
N GLN A 106 -9.80 -7.81 15.17
CA GLN A 106 -11.16 -7.36 15.54
C GLN A 106 -11.39 -5.87 15.23
N THR A 107 -10.37 -5.19 14.72
CA THR A 107 -10.40 -3.76 14.39
C THR A 107 -9.83 -3.55 13.00
N PRO A 108 -10.06 -2.39 12.37
CA PRO A 108 -9.42 -2.10 11.09
C PRO A 108 -7.89 -2.21 11.21
N MET A 109 -7.28 -2.74 10.16
CA MET A 109 -5.83 -2.82 10.05
C MET A 109 -5.34 -1.53 9.42
N GLN A 110 -4.58 -0.74 10.19
CA GLN A 110 -4.07 0.56 9.78
C GLN A 110 -2.63 0.42 9.32
N ILE A 111 -2.37 0.73 8.06
CA ILE A 111 -1.09 0.46 7.40
C ILE A 111 -0.62 1.73 6.70
N TYR A 112 0.70 2.01 6.76
CA TYR A 112 1.30 2.84 5.73
C TYR A 112 2.20 2.00 4.86
N ALA A 113 2.31 2.39 3.60
CA ALA A 113 3.10 1.69 2.62
C ALA A 113 4.02 2.66 1.86
N ILE A 114 5.20 2.18 1.50
CA ILE A 114 6.14 2.90 0.66
C ILE A 114 6.39 2.07 -0.58
N TYR A 115 6.10 2.65 -1.74
CA TYR A 115 6.37 2.05 -3.05
C TYR A 115 7.64 2.67 -3.64
N ALA A 116 8.51 1.88 -4.16
CA ALA A 116 9.72 2.32 -4.84
C ALA A 116 9.91 1.54 -6.15
N PRO A 117 9.64 2.21 -7.30
CA PRO A 117 9.16 3.57 -7.49
C PRO A 117 7.66 3.76 -7.20
N ALA A 118 7.18 4.99 -7.37
CA ALA A 118 5.77 5.35 -7.17
C ALA A 118 4.84 4.52 -8.07
N HIS A 119 3.64 4.24 -7.56
CA HIS A 119 2.70 3.33 -8.19
C HIS A 119 1.33 3.96 -8.45
N HIS A 120 0.96 5.00 -7.71
CA HIS A 120 -0.35 5.63 -7.75
C HIS A 120 -0.28 7.09 -8.17
N LYS A 121 -1.41 7.62 -8.62
CA LYS A 121 -1.54 9.02 -8.96
C LYS A 121 -1.40 9.89 -7.70
N PRO A 122 -0.68 11.03 -7.78
CA PRO A 122 -0.52 11.91 -6.61
C PRO A 122 -1.85 12.35 -6.03
N ASP A 123 -1.91 12.44 -4.72
CA ASP A 123 -3.07 12.93 -3.94
C ASP A 123 -4.35 12.10 -4.12
N LYS A 124 -4.26 10.92 -4.72
CA LYS A 124 -5.40 10.05 -4.97
C LYS A 124 -5.95 9.47 -3.66
N VAL A 125 -7.28 9.43 -3.56
CA VAL A 125 -7.98 8.78 -2.45
C VAL A 125 -8.97 7.77 -3.01
N HIS A 126 -8.88 6.54 -2.51
CA HIS A 126 -9.88 5.50 -2.75
C HIS A 126 -10.58 5.21 -1.43
N ALA A 127 -11.86 5.54 -1.33
CA ALA A 127 -12.62 5.30 -0.10
C ALA A 127 -12.75 3.79 0.19
N THR A 128 -12.87 2.97 -0.84
CA THR A 128 -13.09 1.52 -0.75
C THR A 128 -12.19 0.76 -1.72
N ALA A 129 -12.03 -0.56 -1.49
CA ALA A 129 -11.31 -1.43 -2.41
C ALA A 129 -11.97 -1.45 -3.80
N GLU A 130 -13.29 -1.43 -3.85
CA GLU A 130 -14.05 -1.42 -5.10
C GLU A 130 -13.76 -0.15 -5.91
N ALA A 131 -13.66 1.00 -5.25
CA ALA A 131 -13.30 2.26 -5.92
C ALA A 131 -11.88 2.20 -6.48
N ALA A 132 -10.95 1.56 -5.76
CA ALA A 132 -9.57 1.40 -6.22
C ALA A 132 -9.52 0.50 -7.46
N GLU A 133 -10.23 -0.62 -7.46
CA GLU A 133 -10.28 -1.54 -8.61
C GLU A 133 -10.92 -0.91 -9.85
N ALA A 134 -11.89 -0.02 -9.66
CA ALA A 134 -12.62 0.65 -10.74
C ALA A 134 -11.83 1.82 -11.35
N ASP A 135 -10.78 2.30 -10.70
CA ASP A 135 -10.02 3.46 -11.15
C ASP A 135 -9.05 3.07 -12.27
N ARG A 136 -9.26 3.64 -13.46
CA ARG A 136 -8.43 3.40 -14.65
C ARG A 136 -7.36 4.47 -14.86
N ASP A 137 -7.38 5.55 -14.04
CA ASP A 137 -6.49 6.70 -14.18
C ASP A 137 -5.45 6.77 -13.05
N ASP A 138 -5.22 5.67 -12.35
CA ASP A 138 -4.33 5.61 -11.20
C ASP A 138 -2.88 5.37 -11.65
N GLU A 139 -2.24 6.41 -12.18
CA GLU A 139 -0.90 6.35 -12.74
C GLU A 139 0.07 7.25 -11.98
N PRO A 140 1.36 6.87 -11.86
CA PRO A 140 2.37 7.73 -11.26
C PRO A 140 2.50 9.07 -11.97
N ALA A 141 2.96 10.09 -11.23
CA ALA A 141 3.23 11.40 -11.79
C ALA A 141 4.40 11.39 -12.78
N ASP A 142 4.45 12.40 -13.65
CA ASP A 142 5.53 12.55 -14.64
C ASP A 142 6.90 12.69 -13.99
N TRP A 143 6.97 13.33 -12.81
CA TRP A 143 8.25 13.52 -12.09
C TRP A 143 8.76 12.28 -11.38
N SER A 144 7.93 11.24 -11.26
CA SER A 144 8.34 9.97 -10.66
C SER A 144 9.02 9.10 -11.70
N VAL A 145 10.02 8.33 -11.25
CA VAL A 145 10.57 7.26 -12.08
C VAL A 145 9.44 6.31 -12.40
N GLN A 146 9.25 6.02 -13.68
CA GLN A 146 8.18 5.14 -14.12
C GLN A 146 8.59 3.68 -13.95
N PRO A 147 7.69 2.82 -13.46
CA PRO A 147 7.92 1.38 -13.52
C PRO A 147 8.12 0.98 -14.99
N LYS A 148 8.92 -0.05 -15.22
CA LYS A 148 9.02 -0.60 -16.58
C LYS A 148 7.66 -1.11 -17.03
N GLN A 149 7.50 -1.25 -18.36
CA GLN A 149 6.21 -1.61 -18.95
C GLN A 149 5.87 -3.10 -18.80
N VAL A 150 6.07 -3.66 -17.63
CA VAL A 150 5.56 -4.99 -17.28
C VAL A 150 4.32 -4.77 -16.42
N PRO A 151 3.12 -5.07 -16.93
CA PRO A 151 1.91 -4.84 -16.16
C PRO A 151 1.92 -5.62 -14.85
N ASP A 152 1.37 -5.00 -13.80
CA ASP A 152 1.11 -5.70 -12.56
C ASP A 152 0.04 -6.76 -12.77
N GLU A 153 0.06 -7.79 -11.96
CA GLU A 153 -0.93 -8.87 -11.99
C GLU A 153 -1.64 -8.98 -10.65
N HIS A 154 -2.91 -9.34 -10.74
CA HIS A 154 -3.77 -9.54 -9.58
C HIS A 154 -4.30 -10.97 -9.56
N GLY A 155 -4.37 -11.51 -8.37
CA GLY A 155 -4.87 -12.87 -8.17
C GLY A 155 -6.36 -13.00 -8.11
#